data_687990ddb6382a09cd4c7e678ca385ca
#
_entry.id   687990ddb6382a09cd4c7e678ca385ca
#
_cell.length_a   1.000
_cell.length_b   1.000
_cell.length_c   1.000
_cell.angle_alpha   90.00
_cell.angle_beta   90.00
_cell.angle_gamma   90.00
#
_symmetry.space_group_name_H-M   'P 1'
#
loop_
_entity.id
_entity.type
_entity.pdbx_description
1 polymer ?
#
loop_
_entity_poly.entity_id
_entity_poly.type
_entity_poly.pdbx_seq_one_letter_code
_entity_poly.pdbx_strand_id
1 'polypeptide(L)'
;MHSEHDTLVICTPGFPQSEADTTCLPMQQQLIKNLKENYPRLNIVILSFQYPYFKKTYKWFGITVTSFNGKNKGGLSRLLLRPPLNARLKEISQTNKIAGILSFWYNECAWIGKNFADKNNVNHYCWILGQDAKKGNKDVKRTKLQGSEVIALSDFIQNEFEKNH
;
A
#
# COMPACT_ATOMS: atom_id res chain seq x y z
N MET A 1 -19.69 9.34 -13.36
CA MET A 1 -20.44 8.51 -12.39
C MET A 1 -19.40 7.84 -11.48
N HIS A 2 -19.42 8.13 -10.18
CA HIS A 2 -18.61 7.37 -9.23
C HIS A 2 -19.22 5.97 -9.07
N SER A 3 -18.37 4.96 -8.92
CA SER A 3 -18.80 3.61 -8.51
C SER A 3 -19.59 3.71 -7.20
N GLU A 4 -20.73 3.01 -7.10
CA GLU A 4 -21.53 2.92 -5.86
C GLU A 4 -20.79 2.21 -4.71
N HIS A 5 -19.65 1.63 -4.99
CA HIS A 5 -18.86 0.84 -4.03
C HIS A 5 -17.68 1.62 -3.50
N ASP A 6 -17.50 1.57 -2.20
CA ASP A 6 -16.31 2.07 -1.53
C ASP A 6 -15.06 1.32 -2.04
N THR A 7 -13.97 2.06 -2.24
CA THR A 7 -12.72 1.49 -2.75
C THR A 7 -11.62 1.60 -1.70
N LEU A 8 -11.01 0.48 -1.36
CA LEU A 8 -9.75 0.42 -0.61
C LEU A 8 -8.58 0.39 -1.59
N VAL A 9 -7.69 1.37 -1.49
CA VAL A 9 -6.44 1.37 -2.26
C VAL A 9 -5.31 0.83 -1.39
N ILE A 10 -4.58 -0.16 -1.90
CA ILE A 10 -3.45 -0.75 -1.19
C ILE A 10 -2.16 -0.33 -1.90
N CYS A 11 -1.25 0.31 -1.16
CA CYS A 11 0.10 0.65 -1.61
C CYS A 11 1.09 -0.36 -1.02
N THR A 12 1.82 -1.08 -1.88
CA THR A 12 2.73 -2.16 -1.46
C THR A 12 4.03 -2.13 -2.25
N PRO A 13 5.18 -2.50 -1.65
CA PRO A 13 6.43 -2.60 -2.40
C PRO A 13 6.43 -3.74 -3.42
N GLY A 14 5.67 -4.80 -3.17
CA GLY A 14 5.54 -5.93 -4.08
C GLY A 14 4.16 -6.57 -3.99
N PHE A 15 3.77 -7.30 -5.04
CA PHE A 15 2.55 -8.11 -5.02
C PHE A 15 2.69 -9.29 -6.01
N PRO A 16 2.01 -10.43 -5.81
CA PRO A 16 2.09 -11.58 -6.72
C PRO A 16 1.88 -11.21 -8.19
N GLN A 17 2.71 -11.76 -9.05
CA GLN A 17 2.60 -11.54 -10.49
C GLN A 17 1.45 -12.33 -11.14
N SER A 18 0.97 -13.35 -10.44
CA SER A 18 -0.15 -14.21 -10.87
C SER A 18 -0.77 -14.90 -9.64
N GLU A 19 -1.90 -15.55 -9.83
CA GLU A 19 -2.58 -16.32 -8.78
C GLU A 19 -1.77 -17.54 -8.32
N ALA A 20 -0.86 -18.04 -9.16
CA ALA A 20 0.05 -19.15 -8.85
C ALA A 20 1.25 -18.71 -7.99
N ASP A 21 1.54 -17.40 -7.89
CA ASP A 21 2.63 -16.89 -7.06
C ASP A 21 2.18 -16.79 -5.59
N THR A 22 2.35 -17.90 -4.87
CA THR A 22 1.99 -18.03 -3.45
C THR A 22 3.07 -17.55 -2.49
N THR A 23 4.27 -17.25 -3.00
CA THR A 23 5.46 -16.93 -2.18
C THR A 23 5.63 -15.43 -1.94
N CYS A 24 5.12 -14.60 -2.84
CA CYS A 24 5.21 -13.15 -2.70
C CYS A 24 4.20 -12.63 -1.67
N LEU A 25 4.67 -12.27 -0.48
CA LEU A 25 3.87 -11.66 0.58
C LEU A 25 2.64 -12.50 1.01
N PRO A 26 2.81 -13.74 1.47
CA PRO A 26 1.69 -14.65 1.72
C PRO A 26 0.68 -14.12 2.76
N MET A 27 1.14 -13.44 3.81
CA MET A 27 0.25 -12.85 4.83
C MET A 27 -0.63 -11.74 4.25
N GLN A 28 -0.06 -10.88 3.40
CA GLN A 28 -0.79 -9.81 2.74
C GLN A 28 -1.79 -10.37 1.71
N GLN A 29 -1.40 -11.43 0.98
CA GLN A 29 -2.34 -12.15 0.11
C GLN A 29 -3.54 -12.67 0.90
N GLN A 30 -3.29 -13.29 2.06
CA GLN A 30 -4.37 -13.84 2.90
C GLN A 30 -5.28 -12.74 3.43
N LEU A 31 -4.71 -11.63 3.92
CA LEU A 31 -5.52 -10.47 4.34
C LEU A 31 -6.44 -9.99 3.21
N ILE A 32 -5.89 -9.83 2.01
CA ILE A 32 -6.65 -9.30 0.88
C ILE A 32 -7.75 -10.25 0.42
N LYS A 33 -7.50 -11.57 0.42
CA LYS A 33 -8.52 -12.58 0.16
C LYS A 33 -9.64 -12.52 1.20
N ASN A 34 -9.29 -12.49 2.48
CA ASN A 34 -10.26 -12.38 3.57
C ASN A 34 -11.09 -11.09 3.47
N LEU A 35 -10.47 -9.96 3.14
CA LEU A 35 -11.21 -8.71 2.92
C LEU A 35 -12.20 -8.85 1.76
N LYS A 36 -11.80 -9.48 0.66
CA LYS A 36 -12.68 -9.68 -0.50
C LYS A 36 -13.84 -10.61 -0.20
N GLU A 37 -13.61 -11.67 0.57
CA GLU A 37 -14.63 -12.64 0.95
C GLU A 37 -15.63 -12.04 1.96
N ASN A 38 -15.14 -11.34 2.99
CA ASN A 38 -15.99 -10.80 4.05
C ASN A 38 -16.67 -9.47 3.66
N TYR A 39 -16.10 -8.73 2.70
CA TYR A 39 -16.63 -7.45 2.22
C TYR A 39 -16.80 -7.46 0.69
N PRO A 40 -17.75 -8.24 0.14
CA PRO A 40 -17.88 -8.45 -1.31
C PRO A 40 -18.21 -7.15 -2.08
N ARG A 41 -18.78 -6.14 -1.41
CA ARG A 41 -19.03 -4.82 -1.98
C ARG A 41 -17.82 -3.90 -1.96
N LEU A 42 -16.77 -4.23 -1.21
CA LEU A 42 -15.54 -3.44 -1.17
C LEU A 42 -14.75 -3.68 -2.47
N ASN A 43 -14.56 -2.63 -3.24
CA ASN A 43 -13.63 -2.66 -4.36
C ASN A 43 -12.20 -2.52 -3.82
N ILE A 44 -11.30 -3.41 -4.22
CA ILE A 44 -9.89 -3.37 -3.81
C ILE A 44 -9.03 -3.11 -5.04
N VAL A 45 -8.17 -2.09 -4.96
CA VAL A 45 -7.19 -1.76 -6.00
C VAL A 45 -5.80 -1.76 -5.38
N ILE A 46 -4.87 -2.48 -5.99
CA ILE A 46 -3.50 -2.64 -5.49
C ILE A 46 -2.51 -1.92 -6.39
N LEU A 47 -1.66 -1.10 -5.80
CA LEU A 47 -0.55 -0.44 -6.45
C LEU A 47 0.75 -1.07 -5.97
N SER A 48 1.40 -1.85 -6.83
CA SER A 48 2.64 -2.56 -6.53
C SER A 48 3.83 -1.81 -7.10
N PHE A 49 4.69 -1.26 -6.23
CA PHE A 49 5.69 -0.27 -6.59
C PHE A 49 6.93 -0.90 -7.25
N GLN A 50 7.47 -1.96 -6.68
CA GLN A 50 8.77 -2.49 -7.02
C GLN A 50 8.71 -3.81 -7.79
N TYR A 51 7.88 -4.76 -7.34
CA TYR A 51 7.66 -6.09 -7.92
C TYR A 51 6.16 -6.27 -8.22
N PRO A 52 5.76 -6.95 -9.29
CA PRO A 52 6.57 -7.70 -10.26
C PRO A 52 7.38 -6.80 -11.21
N TYR A 53 8.43 -7.39 -11.83
CA TYR A 53 9.38 -6.69 -12.69
C TYR A 53 8.87 -6.44 -14.12
N PHE A 54 7.60 -6.04 -14.20
CA PHE A 54 6.97 -5.56 -15.43
C PHE A 54 6.02 -4.41 -15.08
N LYS A 55 5.71 -3.54 -16.02
CA LYS A 55 4.73 -2.46 -15.86
C LYS A 55 3.44 -2.84 -16.57
N LYS A 56 2.42 -3.23 -15.79
CA LYS A 56 1.13 -3.70 -16.32
C LYS A 56 0.03 -3.58 -15.26
N THR A 57 -1.20 -3.41 -15.72
CA THR A 57 -2.40 -3.65 -14.90
C THR A 57 -2.93 -5.05 -15.23
N TYR A 58 -3.21 -5.83 -14.20
CA TYR A 58 -3.70 -7.21 -14.32
C TYR A 58 -4.70 -7.53 -13.23
N LYS A 59 -5.35 -8.70 -13.32
CA LYS A 59 -6.25 -9.21 -12.29
C LYS A 59 -5.56 -10.29 -11.47
N TRP A 60 -5.81 -10.27 -10.17
CA TRP A 60 -5.41 -11.30 -9.21
C TRP A 60 -6.64 -11.64 -8.37
N PHE A 61 -7.20 -12.83 -8.54
CA PHE A 61 -8.50 -13.24 -7.96
C PHE A 61 -9.60 -12.16 -8.14
N GLY A 62 -9.70 -11.61 -9.35
CA GLY A 62 -10.64 -10.54 -9.68
C GLY A 62 -10.27 -9.14 -9.19
N ILE A 63 -9.25 -9.00 -8.34
CA ILE A 63 -8.76 -7.72 -7.81
C ILE A 63 -7.85 -7.05 -8.84
N THR A 64 -8.01 -5.74 -9.01
CA THR A 64 -7.17 -4.97 -9.94
C THR A 64 -5.81 -4.66 -9.29
N VAL A 65 -4.74 -5.08 -9.94
CA VAL A 65 -3.36 -4.79 -9.54
C VAL A 65 -2.66 -4.00 -10.63
N THR A 66 -2.03 -2.88 -10.27
CA THR A 66 -1.16 -2.11 -11.17
C THR A 66 0.28 -2.20 -10.66
N SER A 67 1.16 -2.79 -11.47
CA SER A 67 2.60 -2.89 -11.19
C SER A 67 3.37 -1.77 -11.89
N PHE A 68 4.32 -1.16 -11.17
CA PHE A 68 5.13 -0.03 -11.64
C PHE A 68 6.57 -0.39 -11.97
N ASN A 69 7.00 -1.64 -11.70
CA ASN A 69 8.31 -2.15 -12.10
C ASN A 69 9.51 -1.34 -11.55
N GLY A 70 9.47 -0.97 -10.28
CA GLY A 70 10.57 -0.20 -9.66
C GLY A 70 11.86 -0.98 -9.44
N LYS A 71 11.82 -2.33 -9.53
CA LYS A 71 12.97 -3.24 -9.48
C LYS A 71 13.85 -3.09 -8.23
N ASN A 72 13.27 -2.62 -7.11
CA ASN A 72 14.00 -2.32 -5.88
C ASN A 72 15.18 -1.35 -6.06
N LYS A 73 15.18 -0.54 -7.13
CA LYS A 73 16.21 0.45 -7.36
C LYS A 73 16.06 1.62 -6.39
N GLY A 74 17.19 2.06 -5.84
CA GLY A 74 17.25 3.23 -4.95
C GLY A 74 17.46 4.56 -5.69
N GLY A 75 17.65 5.64 -4.93
CA GLY A 75 18.05 6.94 -5.45
C GLY A 75 17.04 7.56 -6.42
N LEU A 76 17.54 8.12 -7.53
CA LEU A 76 16.73 8.81 -8.55
C LEU A 76 15.65 7.90 -9.16
N SER A 77 15.91 6.62 -9.31
CA SER A 77 14.91 5.67 -9.85
C SER A 77 13.64 5.60 -9.01
N ARG A 78 13.74 5.73 -7.68
CA ARG A 78 12.57 5.84 -6.79
C ARG A 78 11.77 7.12 -7.03
N LEU A 79 12.48 8.23 -7.23
CA LEU A 79 11.82 9.52 -7.51
C LEU A 79 11.00 9.47 -8.79
N LEU A 80 11.49 8.77 -9.82
CA LEU A 80 10.80 8.61 -11.11
C LEU A 80 9.53 7.76 -11.02
N LEU A 81 9.33 6.97 -9.95
CA LEU A 81 8.09 6.24 -9.73
C LEU A 81 6.95 7.11 -9.19
N ARG A 82 7.26 8.23 -8.55
CA ARG A 82 6.25 9.06 -7.88
C ARG A 82 5.21 9.67 -8.83
N PRO A 83 5.61 10.28 -9.97
CA PRO A 83 4.63 10.84 -10.89
C PRO A 83 3.60 9.80 -11.40
N PRO A 84 3.99 8.63 -11.92
CA PRO A 84 3.02 7.65 -12.39
C PRO A 84 2.17 7.06 -11.26
N LEU A 85 2.70 6.90 -10.04
CA LEU A 85 1.94 6.45 -8.87
C LEU A 85 0.86 7.48 -8.49
N ASN A 86 1.23 8.76 -8.38
CA ASN A 86 0.29 9.83 -8.09
C ASN A 86 -0.76 10.00 -9.20
N ALA A 87 -0.37 9.86 -10.46
CA ALA A 87 -1.31 9.90 -11.59
C ALA A 87 -2.34 8.76 -11.48
N ARG A 88 -1.90 7.55 -11.12
CA ARG A 88 -2.80 6.42 -10.94
C ARG A 88 -3.74 6.58 -9.75
N LEU A 89 -3.24 7.09 -8.62
CA LEU A 89 -4.08 7.42 -7.46
C LEU A 89 -5.15 8.45 -7.83
N LYS A 90 -4.78 9.50 -8.56
CA LYS A 90 -5.71 10.52 -9.05
C LYS A 90 -6.76 9.93 -10.00
N GLU A 91 -6.36 9.08 -10.93
CA GLU A 91 -7.28 8.39 -11.84
C GLU A 91 -8.30 7.53 -11.06
N ILE A 92 -7.83 6.76 -10.06
CA ILE A 92 -8.71 5.97 -9.19
C ILE A 92 -9.71 6.87 -8.47
N SER A 93 -9.27 8.01 -7.91
CA SER A 93 -10.15 8.92 -7.18
C SER A 93 -11.18 9.63 -8.06
N GLN A 94 -10.94 9.74 -9.35
CA GLN A 94 -11.90 10.31 -10.30
C GLN A 94 -13.03 9.36 -10.67
N THR A 95 -12.77 8.05 -10.60
CA THR A 95 -13.71 7.01 -11.03
C THR A 95 -14.32 6.22 -9.87
N ASN A 96 -13.71 6.31 -8.68
CA ASN A 96 -14.11 5.54 -7.50
C ASN A 96 -14.16 6.43 -6.25
N LYS A 97 -15.06 6.10 -5.33
CA LYS A 97 -15.05 6.67 -3.99
C LYS A 97 -14.01 5.93 -3.15
N ILE A 98 -12.86 6.56 -2.90
CA ILE A 98 -11.82 5.98 -2.04
C ILE A 98 -12.26 6.11 -0.58
N ALA A 99 -12.52 4.98 0.08
CA ALA A 99 -12.86 4.91 1.49
C ALA A 99 -11.62 4.95 2.40
N GLY A 100 -10.49 4.48 1.88
CA GLY A 100 -9.23 4.49 2.62
C GLY A 100 -8.05 4.03 1.78
N ILE A 101 -6.86 4.33 2.29
CA ILE A 101 -5.59 3.85 1.74
C ILE A 101 -4.89 3.02 2.81
N LEU A 102 -4.47 1.81 2.46
CA LEU A 102 -3.66 0.94 3.30
C LEU A 102 -2.28 0.79 2.67
N SER A 103 -1.25 1.19 3.40
CA SER A 103 0.13 0.97 2.98
C SER A 103 0.74 -0.21 3.72
N PHE A 104 1.41 -1.09 2.98
CA PHE A 104 2.24 -2.13 3.58
C PHE A 104 3.67 -1.60 3.67
N TRP A 105 4.26 -1.68 4.86
CA TRP A 105 5.53 -1.11 5.28
C TRP A 105 5.55 0.42 5.41
N TYR A 106 6.22 0.86 6.46
CA TYR A 106 6.48 2.27 6.73
C TYR A 106 7.68 2.77 5.90
N ASN A 107 7.48 2.80 4.59
CA ASN A 107 8.47 3.22 3.61
C ASN A 107 7.84 4.18 2.58
N GLU A 108 8.32 4.18 1.35
CA GLU A 108 7.76 5.00 0.26
C GLU A 108 6.26 4.75 0.01
N CYS A 109 5.76 3.54 0.29
CA CYS A 109 4.32 3.23 0.17
C CYS A 109 3.51 4.07 1.15
N ALA A 110 3.92 4.11 2.41
CA ALA A 110 3.29 4.93 3.44
C ALA A 110 3.38 6.44 3.09
N TRP A 111 4.54 6.88 2.63
CA TRP A 111 4.72 8.29 2.26
C TRP A 111 3.83 8.73 1.10
N ILE A 112 3.73 7.93 0.04
CA ILE A 112 2.88 8.24 -1.12
C ILE A 112 1.40 8.14 -0.72
N GLY A 113 1.01 7.07 -0.01
CA GLY A 113 -0.35 6.87 0.45
C GLY A 113 -0.83 7.99 1.37
N LYS A 114 -0.03 8.36 2.37
CA LYS A 114 -0.33 9.45 3.31
C LYS A 114 -0.45 10.81 2.61
N ASN A 115 0.52 11.16 1.77
CA ASN A 115 0.48 12.43 1.04
C ASN A 115 -0.76 12.57 0.13
N PHE A 116 -1.20 11.48 -0.47
CA PHE A 116 -2.41 11.49 -1.27
C PHE A 116 -3.66 11.58 -0.38
N ALA A 117 -3.70 10.81 0.69
CA ALA A 117 -4.81 10.78 1.65
C ALA A 117 -5.07 12.15 2.27
N ASP A 118 -4.01 12.82 2.76
CA ASP A 118 -4.12 14.17 3.35
C ASP A 118 -4.66 15.20 2.36
N LYS A 119 -4.21 15.16 1.11
CA LYS A 119 -4.67 16.09 0.06
C LYS A 119 -6.12 15.89 -0.36
N ASN A 120 -6.65 14.71 -0.15
CA ASN A 120 -7.99 14.33 -0.61
C ASN A 120 -8.97 14.05 0.54
N ASN A 121 -8.56 14.30 1.77
CA ASN A 121 -9.35 14.04 2.98
C ASN A 121 -9.85 12.58 3.07
N VAL A 122 -8.93 11.65 2.85
CA VAL A 122 -9.14 10.20 2.90
C VAL A 122 -8.35 9.61 4.07
N ASN A 123 -8.89 8.62 4.76
CA ASN A 123 -8.16 7.92 5.82
C ASN A 123 -6.98 7.13 5.25
N HIS A 124 -5.85 7.17 5.95
CA HIS A 124 -4.66 6.38 5.65
C HIS A 124 -4.29 5.51 6.84
N TYR A 125 -3.90 4.27 6.55
CA TYR A 125 -3.36 3.34 7.53
C TYR A 125 -2.09 2.70 6.99
N CYS A 126 -1.16 2.39 7.88
CA CYS A 126 0.09 1.72 7.56
C CYS A 126 0.26 0.47 8.40
N TRP A 127 0.29 -0.68 7.74
CA TRP A 127 0.66 -1.93 8.39
C TRP A 127 2.18 -2.02 8.45
N ILE A 128 2.72 -1.83 9.67
CA ILE A 128 4.16 -1.93 9.94
C ILE A 128 4.59 -3.38 10.15
N LEU A 129 5.83 -3.66 9.75
CA LEU A 129 6.49 -4.94 9.92
C LEU A 129 7.79 -4.77 10.72
N GLY A 130 8.42 -5.88 11.12
CA GLY A 130 9.58 -5.82 12.00
C GLY A 130 10.77 -5.00 11.48
N GLN A 131 10.88 -4.80 10.17
CA GLN A 131 11.91 -3.91 9.61
C GLN A 131 11.61 -2.42 9.87
N ASP A 132 10.33 -2.06 9.93
CA ASP A 132 9.89 -0.69 10.15
C ASP A 132 10.12 -0.26 11.59
N ALA A 133 10.03 -1.20 12.53
CA ALA A 133 10.25 -0.97 13.95
C ALA A 133 11.75 -0.74 14.32
N LYS A 134 12.68 -1.03 13.40
CA LYS A 134 14.11 -0.85 13.67
C LYS A 134 14.48 0.62 13.73
N LYS A 135 15.40 0.94 14.67
CA LYS A 135 15.99 2.28 14.80
C LYS A 135 16.59 2.76 13.46
N GLY A 136 16.32 4.03 13.15
CA GLY A 136 16.90 4.68 11.98
C GLY A 136 16.09 4.58 10.69
N ASN A 137 14.84 4.11 10.76
CA ASN A 137 13.93 4.21 9.62
C ASN A 137 13.65 5.68 9.28
N LYS A 138 14.25 6.17 8.19
CA LYS A 138 14.16 7.57 7.76
C LYS A 138 12.74 7.96 7.30
N ASP A 139 11.97 6.99 6.84
CA ASP A 139 10.62 7.24 6.33
C ASP A 139 9.64 7.56 7.47
N VAL A 140 9.90 7.12 8.71
CA VAL A 140 9.10 7.49 9.88
C VAL A 140 9.18 9.00 10.12
N LYS A 141 10.39 9.57 10.15
CA LYS A 141 10.59 11.02 10.32
C LYS A 141 10.02 11.84 9.16
N ARG A 142 10.03 11.28 7.95
CA ARG A 142 9.56 11.94 6.74
C ARG A 142 8.04 11.93 6.62
N THR A 143 7.38 10.82 6.93
CA THR A 143 5.94 10.63 6.73
C THR A 143 5.13 11.09 7.93
N LYS A 144 5.65 10.91 9.15
CA LYS A 144 5.06 11.38 10.41
C LYS A 144 3.60 10.92 10.59
N LEU A 145 3.36 9.60 10.46
CA LEU A 145 2.06 9.01 10.77
C LEU A 145 1.73 9.20 12.25
N GLN A 146 0.46 9.42 12.54
CA GLN A 146 -0.04 9.42 13.92
C GLN A 146 -0.18 7.98 14.42
N GLY A 147 -0.17 7.75 15.72
CA GLY A 147 -0.31 6.41 16.29
C GLY A 147 -1.58 5.68 15.83
N SER A 148 -2.68 6.41 15.66
CA SER A 148 -3.96 5.86 15.14
C SER A 148 -3.91 5.41 13.68
N GLU A 149 -2.89 5.80 12.93
CA GLU A 149 -2.69 5.41 11.53
C GLU A 149 -1.77 4.19 11.40
N VAL A 150 -1.18 3.71 12.50
CA VAL A 150 -0.23 2.60 12.49
C VAL A 150 -0.91 1.32 12.96
N ILE A 151 -0.75 0.26 12.18
CA ILE A 151 -1.25 -1.08 12.49
C ILE A 151 -0.05 -1.98 12.75
N ALA A 152 0.09 -2.49 13.97
CA ALA A 152 1.08 -3.48 14.36
C ALA A 152 0.41 -4.85 14.53
N LEU A 153 1.10 -5.92 14.14
CA LEU A 153 0.57 -7.30 14.25
C LEU A 153 0.76 -7.93 15.63
N SER A 154 1.58 -7.32 16.48
CA SER A 154 1.83 -7.81 17.83
C SER A 154 2.32 -6.68 18.72
N ASP A 155 2.12 -6.84 20.03
CA ASP A 155 2.63 -5.96 21.06
C ASP A 155 4.16 -5.82 20.96
N PHE A 156 4.85 -6.88 20.56
CA PHE A 156 6.30 -6.83 20.35
C PHE A 156 6.69 -5.82 19.26
N ILE A 157 6.02 -5.86 18.10
CA ILE A 157 6.30 -4.91 17.01
C ILE A 157 5.90 -3.50 17.41
N GLN A 158 4.78 -3.35 18.10
CA GLN A 158 4.33 -2.06 18.61
C GLN A 158 5.36 -1.46 19.58
N ASN A 159 5.74 -2.20 20.61
CA ASN A 159 6.68 -1.76 21.63
C ASN A 159 8.06 -1.41 21.03
N GLU A 160 8.56 -2.22 20.09
CA GLU A 160 9.83 -1.93 19.41
C GLU A 160 9.72 -0.69 18.53
N PHE A 161 8.58 -0.47 17.88
CA PHE A 161 8.35 0.73 17.08
C PHE A 161 8.31 2.00 17.95
N GLU A 162 7.52 1.99 19.02
CA GLU A 162 7.40 3.12 19.97
C GLU A 162 8.73 3.44 20.66
N LYS A 163 9.52 2.43 21.01
CA LYS A 163 10.85 2.61 21.62
C LYS A 163 11.86 3.27 20.69
N ASN A 164 11.75 3.05 19.37
CA ASN A 164 12.75 3.46 18.39
C ASN A 164 12.37 4.73 17.62
N HIS A 165 11.12 5.16 17.72
CA HIS A 165 10.53 6.26 16.94
C HIS A 165 9.65 7.20 17.77
#